data_75bc0c691196d0b0d05be50beb7c25a3
#
_entry.id   75bc0c691196d0b0d05be50beb7c25a3
#
_cell.length_a   1.000
_cell.length_b   1.000
_cell.length_c   1.000
_cell.angle_alpha   90.00
_cell.angle_beta   90.00
_cell.angle_gamma   90.00
#
_symmetry.space_group_name_H-M   'P 1'
#
loop_
_entity.id
_entity.type
_entity.pdbx_description
1 polymer ?
#
loop_
_entity_poly.entity_id
_entity_poly.type
_entity_poly.pdbx_seq_one_letter_code
_entity_poly.pdbx_strand_id
1 'polypeptide(L)'
;MSKVVRERLQQTIQCMEEATQVIEKKCSNVQQDKAPEKQLLTEFLTEVQDLAIAFGTRIEQLRGIGTRTVTELESYCECLFHVSECMDSLQLSDAIKKLIRQMEQIKAAFEQDFPDKKEMVFLPYKASMWDSLESVWKAADADPECDAYVVPIPYYTLDGQHNFKDFCYEGNQYPDYVPVTDYREYDLKLHHPDVIYVHNPYD
;
A
#
# COMPACT_ATOMS: atom_id res chain seq x y z
N MET A 1 1.84 2.15 6.86
CA MET A 1 0.67 2.25 5.93
C MET A 1 -0.23 1.07 6.20
N SER A 2 -1.56 1.27 6.23
CA SER A 2 -2.46 0.14 6.54
C SER A 2 -2.40 -0.96 5.46
N LYS A 3 -2.53 -2.23 5.85
CA LYS A 3 -2.51 -3.38 4.94
C LYS A 3 -3.57 -3.27 3.84
N VAL A 4 -4.78 -2.87 4.20
CA VAL A 4 -5.87 -2.71 3.22
C VAL A 4 -5.53 -1.69 2.13
N VAL A 5 -4.83 -0.61 2.48
CA VAL A 5 -4.38 0.37 1.47
C VAL A 5 -3.31 -0.24 0.58
N ARG A 6 -2.32 -0.95 1.14
CA ARG A 6 -1.28 -1.63 0.37
C ARG A 6 -1.87 -2.67 -0.58
N GLU A 7 -2.80 -3.50 -0.10
CA GLU A 7 -3.49 -4.51 -0.92
C GLU A 7 -4.24 -3.89 -2.10
N ARG A 8 -4.94 -2.77 -1.90
CA ARG A 8 -5.62 -2.05 -2.99
C ARG A 8 -4.65 -1.51 -4.03
N LEU A 9 -3.50 -0.97 -3.61
CA LEU A 9 -2.45 -0.52 -4.53
C LEU A 9 -1.88 -1.71 -5.32
N GLN A 10 -1.65 -2.84 -4.66
CA GLN A 10 -1.17 -4.07 -5.28
C GLN A 10 -2.17 -4.65 -6.28
N GLN A 11 -3.48 -4.60 -5.99
CA GLN A 11 -4.53 -4.96 -6.95
C GLN A 11 -4.51 -4.08 -8.20
N THR A 12 -4.21 -2.77 -8.06
CA THR A 12 -4.08 -1.88 -9.22
C THR A 12 -2.89 -2.29 -10.10
N ILE A 13 -1.75 -2.64 -9.49
CA ILE A 13 -0.58 -3.17 -10.22
C ILE A 13 -0.93 -4.46 -10.96
N GLN A 14 -1.67 -5.36 -10.32
CA GLN A 14 -2.15 -6.59 -10.94
C GLN A 14 -3.03 -6.32 -12.17
N CYS A 15 -3.97 -5.37 -12.08
CA CYS A 15 -4.80 -4.94 -13.21
C CYS A 15 -3.94 -4.38 -14.37
N MET A 16 -2.92 -3.59 -14.06
CA MET A 16 -1.99 -3.06 -15.08
C MET A 16 -1.16 -4.17 -15.73
N GLU A 17 -0.71 -5.16 -14.96
CA GLU A 17 0.00 -6.33 -15.49
C GLU A 17 -0.88 -7.14 -16.44
N GLU A 18 -2.12 -7.42 -16.05
CA GLU A 18 -3.11 -8.10 -16.90
C GLU A 18 -3.41 -7.31 -18.18
N ALA A 19 -3.54 -5.98 -18.07
CA ALA A 19 -3.71 -5.10 -19.24
C ALA A 19 -2.49 -5.17 -20.17
N THR A 20 -1.27 -5.18 -19.63
CA THR A 20 -0.03 -5.32 -20.40
C THR A 20 0.00 -6.64 -21.17
N GLN A 21 -0.42 -7.74 -20.53
CA GLN A 21 -0.52 -9.05 -21.21
C GLN A 21 -1.59 -9.07 -22.32
N VAL A 22 -2.69 -8.35 -22.14
CA VAL A 22 -3.72 -8.18 -23.17
C VAL A 22 -3.17 -7.39 -24.36
N ILE A 23 -2.40 -6.31 -24.10
CA ILE A 23 -1.73 -5.52 -25.15
C ILE A 23 -0.78 -6.43 -25.96
N GLU A 24 0.07 -7.21 -25.30
CA GLU A 24 1.00 -8.14 -25.92
C GLU A 24 0.27 -9.11 -26.85
N LYS A 25 -0.80 -9.77 -26.35
CA LYS A 25 -1.60 -10.72 -27.14
C LYS A 25 -2.30 -10.08 -28.32
N LYS A 26 -2.88 -8.89 -28.13
CA LYS A 26 -3.55 -8.16 -29.21
C LYS A 26 -2.55 -7.73 -30.28
N CYS A 27 -1.41 -7.16 -29.90
CA CYS A 27 -0.36 -6.75 -30.84
C CYS A 27 0.22 -7.94 -31.62
N SER A 28 0.35 -9.11 -31.00
CA SER A 28 0.82 -10.33 -31.69
C SER A 28 -0.16 -10.88 -32.72
N ASN A 29 -1.46 -10.54 -32.60
CA ASN A 29 -2.54 -11.03 -33.46
C ASN A 29 -3.04 -9.99 -34.47
N VAL A 30 -2.56 -8.74 -34.39
CA VAL A 30 -2.98 -7.70 -35.33
C VAL A 30 -2.45 -8.05 -36.75
N GLN A 31 -3.35 -8.54 -37.61
CA GLN A 31 -3.10 -8.57 -39.03
C GLN A 31 -3.14 -7.15 -39.59
N GLN A 32 -2.15 -6.77 -40.38
CA GLN A 32 -1.86 -5.39 -40.81
C GLN A 32 -3.01 -4.61 -41.49
N ASP A 33 -4.18 -5.21 -41.76
CA ASP A 33 -5.24 -4.62 -42.58
C ASP A 33 -6.57 -4.31 -41.89
N LYS A 34 -6.67 -4.40 -40.55
CA LYS A 34 -7.95 -4.14 -39.87
C LYS A 34 -7.95 -2.85 -39.07
N ALA A 35 -8.33 -1.74 -39.71
CA ALA A 35 -8.44 -0.42 -39.11
C ALA A 35 -9.28 -0.39 -37.80
N PRO A 36 -10.43 -1.08 -37.67
CA PRO A 36 -11.21 -1.05 -36.41
C PRO A 36 -10.50 -1.75 -35.23
N GLU A 37 -9.69 -2.77 -35.48
CA GLU A 37 -8.94 -3.45 -34.40
C GLU A 37 -7.82 -2.55 -33.86
N LYS A 38 -7.18 -1.76 -34.72
CA LYS A 38 -6.14 -0.78 -34.32
C LYS A 38 -6.75 0.35 -33.48
N GLN A 39 -7.93 0.86 -33.87
CA GLN A 39 -8.61 1.90 -33.12
C GLN A 39 -8.97 1.42 -31.72
N LEU A 40 -9.54 0.24 -31.57
CA LEU A 40 -9.84 -0.38 -30.27
C LEU A 40 -8.59 -0.60 -29.42
N LEU A 41 -7.48 -0.97 -30.03
CA LEU A 41 -6.21 -1.11 -29.31
C LEU A 41 -5.66 0.25 -28.85
N THR A 42 -5.78 1.30 -29.67
CA THR A 42 -5.37 2.67 -29.30
C THR A 42 -6.21 3.19 -28.13
N GLU A 43 -7.53 2.99 -28.17
CA GLU A 43 -8.43 3.34 -27.08
C GLU A 43 -8.04 2.60 -25.80
N PHE A 44 -7.76 1.30 -25.87
CA PHE A 44 -7.33 0.51 -24.73
C PHE A 44 -5.97 0.96 -24.16
N LEU A 45 -5.00 1.30 -25.01
CA LEU A 45 -3.72 1.86 -24.55
C LEU A 45 -3.92 3.18 -23.79
N THR A 46 -4.85 4.03 -24.24
CA THR A 46 -5.19 5.28 -23.57
C THR A 46 -5.82 5.01 -22.20
N GLU A 47 -6.76 4.07 -22.09
CA GLU A 47 -7.38 3.67 -20.81
C GLU A 47 -6.34 3.15 -19.80
N VAL A 48 -5.38 2.35 -20.27
CA VAL A 48 -4.28 1.84 -19.41
C VAL A 48 -3.35 2.97 -18.99
N GLN A 49 -3.10 3.94 -19.85
CA GLN A 49 -2.31 5.13 -19.51
C GLN A 49 -3.01 6.00 -18.46
N ASP A 50 -4.32 6.22 -18.59
CA ASP A 50 -5.12 6.96 -17.62
C ASP A 50 -5.12 6.25 -16.25
N LEU A 51 -5.22 4.92 -16.24
CA LEU A 51 -5.09 4.12 -15.01
C LEU A 51 -3.72 4.32 -14.35
N ALA A 52 -2.63 4.28 -15.13
CA ALA A 52 -1.28 4.49 -14.61
C ALA A 52 -1.09 5.90 -14.01
N ILE A 53 -1.62 6.93 -14.66
CA ILE A 53 -1.60 8.32 -14.16
C ILE A 53 -2.40 8.45 -12.87
N ALA A 54 -3.61 7.92 -12.81
CA ALA A 54 -4.44 7.93 -11.62
C ALA A 54 -3.77 7.19 -10.45
N PHE A 55 -3.11 6.08 -10.73
CA PHE A 55 -2.36 5.31 -9.76
C PHE A 55 -1.14 6.10 -9.23
N GLY A 56 -0.36 6.74 -10.09
CA GLY A 56 0.75 7.61 -9.70
C GLY A 56 0.29 8.74 -8.78
N THR A 57 -0.79 9.44 -9.16
CA THR A 57 -1.41 10.50 -8.34
C THR A 57 -1.82 9.97 -6.95
N ARG A 58 -2.37 8.75 -6.89
CA ARG A 58 -2.74 8.13 -5.61
C ARG A 58 -1.53 7.83 -4.73
N ILE A 59 -0.43 7.37 -5.31
CA ILE A 59 0.84 7.13 -4.60
C ILE A 59 1.38 8.44 -4.04
N GLU A 60 1.40 9.51 -4.84
CA GLU A 60 1.87 10.84 -4.40
C GLU A 60 1.04 11.40 -3.24
N GLN A 61 -0.28 11.20 -3.24
CA GLN A 61 -1.14 11.58 -2.12
C GLN A 61 -0.80 10.83 -0.82
N LEU A 62 -0.31 9.60 -0.91
CA LEU A 62 -0.02 8.75 0.25
C LEU A 62 1.41 8.90 0.78
N ARG A 63 2.37 9.15 -0.10
CA ARG A 63 3.82 9.13 0.22
C ARG A 63 4.55 10.41 -0.12
N GLY A 64 3.88 11.36 -0.80
CA GLY A 64 4.51 12.55 -1.35
C GLY A 64 5.17 12.31 -2.69
N ILE A 65 5.77 13.36 -3.25
CA ILE A 65 6.41 13.38 -4.56
C ILE A 65 7.76 12.65 -4.50
N GLY A 66 8.14 11.97 -5.60
CA GLY A 66 9.49 11.44 -5.80
C GLY A 66 9.68 9.98 -5.38
N THR A 67 8.60 9.21 -5.26
CA THR A 67 8.71 7.76 -5.09
C THR A 67 9.21 7.12 -6.40
N ARG A 68 9.99 6.04 -6.25
CA ARG A 68 10.50 5.30 -7.41
C ARG A 68 9.37 4.72 -8.25
N THR A 69 8.31 4.24 -7.61
CA THR A 69 7.14 3.70 -8.30
C THR A 69 6.53 4.72 -9.27
N VAL A 70 6.40 6.00 -8.87
CA VAL A 70 5.87 7.06 -9.75
C VAL A 70 6.78 7.30 -10.95
N THR A 71 8.09 7.34 -10.75
CA THR A 71 9.07 7.47 -11.85
C THR A 71 8.95 6.32 -12.87
N GLU A 72 8.79 5.09 -12.38
CA GLU A 72 8.60 3.92 -13.27
C GLU A 72 7.23 3.94 -13.98
N LEU A 73 6.18 4.50 -13.34
CA LEU A 73 4.87 4.71 -13.97
C LEU A 73 4.93 5.75 -15.10
N GLU A 74 5.67 6.85 -14.93
CA GLU A 74 5.89 7.83 -15.99
C GLU A 74 6.57 7.17 -17.21
N SER A 75 7.62 6.40 -16.97
CA SER A 75 8.31 5.64 -18.03
C SER A 75 7.40 4.59 -18.70
N TYR A 76 6.46 4.00 -17.93
CA TYR A 76 5.47 3.08 -18.48
C TYR A 76 4.48 3.78 -19.42
N CYS A 77 4.03 4.99 -19.07
CA CYS A 77 3.19 5.82 -19.93
C CYS A 77 3.90 6.17 -21.25
N GLU A 78 5.21 6.48 -21.20
CA GLU A 78 6.01 6.68 -22.41
C GLU A 78 6.10 5.41 -23.26
N CYS A 79 6.24 4.23 -22.63
CA CYS A 79 6.24 2.95 -23.35
C CYS A 79 4.89 2.67 -24.02
N LEU A 80 3.75 2.94 -23.36
CA LEU A 80 2.41 2.80 -23.95
C LEU A 80 2.24 3.70 -25.19
N PHE A 81 2.66 4.96 -25.07
CA PHE A 81 2.65 5.89 -26.19
C PHE A 81 3.50 5.38 -27.35
N HIS A 82 4.71 4.90 -27.06
CA HIS A 82 5.59 4.35 -28.09
C HIS A 82 5.01 3.10 -28.79
N VAL A 83 4.32 2.23 -28.05
CA VAL A 83 3.58 1.09 -28.66
C VAL A 83 2.52 1.60 -29.63
N SER A 84 1.79 2.67 -29.29
CA SER A 84 0.77 3.25 -30.19
C SER A 84 1.36 3.80 -31.49
N GLU A 85 2.53 4.41 -31.44
CA GLU A 85 3.24 4.92 -32.63
C GLU A 85 3.81 3.81 -33.51
N CYS A 86 4.19 2.69 -32.89
CA CYS A 86 4.86 1.58 -33.60
C CYS A 86 3.91 0.53 -34.19
N MET A 87 2.59 0.70 -34.10
CA MET A 87 1.61 -0.33 -34.50
C MET A 87 1.76 -0.85 -35.96
N ASP A 88 2.25 -0.01 -36.84
CA ASP A 88 2.47 -0.34 -38.26
C ASP A 88 3.96 -0.56 -38.60
N SER A 89 4.82 -0.65 -37.59
CA SER A 89 6.26 -0.74 -37.83
C SER A 89 6.83 -2.09 -37.39
N LEU A 90 8.00 -2.43 -37.97
CA LEU A 90 8.79 -3.59 -37.53
C LEU A 90 9.29 -3.46 -36.09
N GLN A 91 9.21 -2.27 -35.49
CA GLN A 91 9.65 -1.97 -34.11
C GLN A 91 8.62 -2.34 -33.08
N LEU A 92 7.37 -2.70 -33.46
CA LEU A 92 6.30 -3.04 -32.52
C LEU A 92 6.70 -4.13 -31.52
N SER A 93 7.35 -5.19 -31.98
CA SER A 93 7.82 -6.29 -31.13
C SER A 93 8.78 -5.80 -30.02
N ASP A 94 9.69 -4.89 -30.34
CA ASP A 94 10.66 -4.36 -29.39
C ASP A 94 10.02 -3.34 -28.45
N ALA A 95 9.05 -2.55 -28.91
CA ALA A 95 8.25 -1.66 -28.09
C ALA A 95 7.45 -2.45 -27.02
N ILE A 96 6.84 -3.58 -27.41
CA ILE A 96 6.11 -4.46 -26.49
C ILE A 96 7.06 -5.07 -25.46
N LYS A 97 8.22 -5.58 -25.86
CA LYS A 97 9.21 -6.10 -24.91
C LYS A 97 9.66 -5.05 -23.90
N LYS A 98 9.80 -3.79 -24.34
CA LYS A 98 10.14 -2.68 -23.47
C LYS A 98 9.01 -2.39 -22.48
N LEU A 99 7.76 -2.40 -22.94
CA LEU A 99 6.58 -2.21 -22.08
C LEU A 99 6.49 -3.30 -20.99
N ILE A 100 6.66 -4.58 -21.35
CA ILE A 100 6.64 -5.70 -20.39
C ILE A 100 7.76 -5.53 -19.36
N ARG A 101 8.97 -5.20 -19.79
CA ARG A 101 10.10 -4.97 -18.88
C ARG A 101 9.83 -3.79 -17.95
N GLN A 102 9.19 -2.75 -18.44
CA GLN A 102 8.83 -1.58 -17.62
C GLN A 102 7.78 -1.94 -16.56
N MET A 103 6.83 -2.83 -16.87
CA MET A 103 5.87 -3.35 -15.86
C MET A 103 6.59 -4.08 -14.71
N GLU A 104 7.61 -4.89 -15.03
CA GLU A 104 8.41 -5.54 -13.98
C GLU A 104 9.19 -4.53 -13.12
N GLN A 105 9.65 -3.42 -13.70
CA GLN A 105 10.31 -2.34 -12.95
C GLN A 105 9.34 -1.64 -12.00
N ILE A 106 8.08 -1.40 -12.41
CA ILE A 106 7.04 -0.86 -11.53
C ILE A 106 6.82 -1.79 -10.33
N LYS A 107 6.68 -3.11 -10.55
CA LYS A 107 6.49 -4.09 -9.47
C LYS A 107 7.66 -4.06 -8.47
N ALA A 108 8.89 -4.06 -8.99
CA ALA A 108 10.09 -4.02 -8.15
C ALA A 108 10.20 -2.69 -7.36
N ALA A 109 9.87 -1.56 -7.98
CA ALA A 109 9.85 -0.26 -7.33
C ALA A 109 8.77 -0.19 -6.24
N PHE A 110 7.58 -0.73 -6.52
CA PHE A 110 6.49 -0.79 -5.57
C PHE A 110 6.86 -1.58 -4.30
N GLU A 111 7.47 -2.74 -4.43
CA GLU A 111 7.91 -3.53 -3.26
C GLU A 111 8.98 -2.81 -2.43
N GLN A 112 9.79 -1.95 -3.04
CA GLN A 112 10.77 -1.11 -2.33
C GLN A 112 10.11 0.08 -1.62
N ASP A 113 9.17 0.77 -2.30
CA ASP A 113 8.48 1.94 -1.74
C ASP A 113 7.42 1.54 -0.70
N PHE A 114 6.84 0.34 -0.83
CA PHE A 114 5.74 -0.19 -0.02
C PHE A 114 6.01 -1.64 0.42
N PRO A 115 7.06 -1.89 1.22
CA PRO A 115 7.37 -3.24 1.68
C PRO A 115 6.22 -3.84 2.47
N ASP A 116 6.04 -5.17 2.33
CA ASP A 116 5.08 -5.93 3.14
C ASP A 116 5.69 -6.23 4.50
N LYS A 117 5.32 -5.42 5.51
CA LYS A 117 5.81 -5.53 6.86
C LYS A 117 4.78 -6.20 7.77
N LYS A 118 5.27 -6.90 8.79
CA LYS A 118 4.43 -7.38 9.89
C LYS A 118 3.94 -6.21 10.71
N GLU A 119 2.64 -6.10 10.90
CA GLU A 119 2.06 -5.07 11.75
C GLU A 119 1.74 -5.62 13.13
N MET A 120 2.35 -5.02 14.16
CA MET A 120 2.15 -5.36 15.56
C MET A 120 1.52 -4.18 16.28
N VAL A 121 0.37 -4.38 16.91
CA VAL A 121 -0.28 -3.35 17.71
C VAL A 121 -0.25 -3.70 19.19
N PHE A 122 0.13 -2.74 20.01
CA PHE A 122 0.15 -2.81 21.45
C PHE A 122 -0.97 -1.95 21.99
N LEU A 123 -1.91 -2.55 22.72
CA LEU A 123 -3.11 -1.91 23.28
C LEU A 123 -3.02 -1.83 24.81
N PRO A 124 -2.07 -1.07 25.38
CA PRO A 124 -2.02 -0.86 26.81
C PRO A 124 -3.13 0.08 27.26
N TYR A 125 -3.63 -0.06 28.50
CA TYR A 125 -4.64 0.84 29.04
C TYR A 125 -4.09 1.78 30.12
N LYS A 126 -3.03 1.37 30.86
CA LYS A 126 -2.36 2.20 31.87
C LYS A 126 -0.90 2.41 31.54
N ALA A 127 -0.45 3.65 31.59
CA ALA A 127 0.96 3.99 31.36
C ALA A 127 1.89 3.34 32.41
N SER A 128 1.43 3.20 33.67
CA SER A 128 2.18 2.54 34.75
C SER A 128 2.44 1.04 34.52
N MET A 129 1.77 0.41 33.58
CA MET A 129 1.95 -1.02 33.21
C MET A 129 2.76 -1.19 31.92
N TRP A 130 3.22 -0.11 31.30
CA TRP A 130 3.95 -0.13 30.03
C TRP A 130 5.19 -1.01 30.06
N ASP A 131 5.92 -1.03 31.16
CA ASP A 131 7.16 -1.82 31.32
C ASP A 131 6.98 -3.31 30.95
N SER A 132 5.77 -3.85 31.10
CA SER A 132 5.47 -5.25 30.78
C SER A 132 5.44 -5.54 29.26
N LEU A 133 5.17 -4.53 28.43
CA LEU A 133 5.13 -4.64 26.97
C LEU A 133 6.33 -3.99 26.29
N GLU A 134 7.03 -3.12 26.99
CA GLU A 134 8.10 -2.28 26.42
C GLU A 134 9.22 -3.06 25.73
N SER A 135 9.67 -4.17 26.34
CA SER A 135 10.75 -4.96 25.77
C SER A 135 10.36 -5.62 24.44
N VAL A 136 9.11 -6.08 24.33
CA VAL A 136 8.58 -6.69 23.11
C VAL A 136 8.38 -5.61 22.04
N TRP A 137 7.82 -4.45 22.46
CA TRP A 137 7.67 -3.31 21.55
C TRP A 137 9.03 -2.83 21.01
N LYS A 138 10.05 -2.64 21.86
CA LYS A 138 11.41 -2.24 21.42
C LYS A 138 11.99 -3.23 20.40
N ALA A 139 11.77 -4.52 20.58
CA ALA A 139 12.24 -5.52 19.64
C ALA A 139 11.51 -5.41 18.29
N ALA A 140 10.19 -5.20 18.30
CA ALA A 140 9.39 -5.02 17.09
C ALA A 140 9.71 -3.70 16.37
N ASP A 141 9.89 -2.60 17.12
CA ASP A 141 10.21 -1.26 16.58
C ASP A 141 11.62 -1.22 15.94
N ALA A 142 12.56 -2.01 16.46
CA ALA A 142 13.89 -2.14 15.91
C ALA A 142 13.99 -3.08 14.69
N ASP A 143 12.96 -3.88 14.42
CA ASP A 143 12.94 -4.83 13.31
C ASP A 143 12.47 -4.12 12.02
N PRO A 144 13.31 -4.07 10.96
CA PRO A 144 12.95 -3.44 9.69
C PRO A 144 11.77 -4.11 8.97
N GLU A 145 11.43 -5.36 9.30
CA GLU A 145 10.29 -6.10 8.75
C GLU A 145 9.00 -5.90 9.55
N CYS A 146 9.04 -5.10 10.63
CA CYS A 146 7.89 -4.81 11.47
C CYS A 146 7.49 -3.33 11.42
N ASP A 147 6.19 -3.06 11.53
CA ASP A 147 5.62 -1.77 11.89
C ASP A 147 4.93 -1.94 13.26
N ALA A 148 5.48 -1.29 14.30
CA ALA A 148 5.01 -1.43 15.68
C ALA A 148 4.21 -0.19 16.11
N TYR A 149 2.93 -0.36 16.43
CA TYR A 149 2.04 0.71 16.88
C TYR A 149 1.73 0.57 18.37
N VAL A 150 1.87 1.67 19.12
CA VAL A 150 1.42 1.75 20.52
C VAL A 150 0.15 2.59 20.55
N VAL A 151 -0.97 1.94 20.85
CA VAL A 151 -2.31 2.52 20.81
C VAL A 151 -2.96 2.34 22.18
N PRO A 152 -2.71 3.25 23.15
CA PRO A 152 -3.36 3.18 24.44
C PRO A 152 -4.87 3.21 24.32
N ILE A 153 -5.55 2.27 24.97
CA ILE A 153 -7.02 2.20 24.97
C ILE A 153 -7.59 2.85 26.24
N PRO A 154 -8.74 3.53 26.12
CA PRO A 154 -9.43 4.05 27.29
C PRO A 154 -9.98 2.93 28.17
N TYR A 155 -10.16 3.23 29.46
CA TYR A 155 -10.75 2.32 30.41
C TYR A 155 -11.66 3.07 31.39
N TYR A 156 -12.47 2.33 32.15
CA TYR A 156 -13.28 2.87 33.24
C TYR A 156 -12.72 2.41 34.56
N THR A 157 -12.69 3.33 35.54
CA THR A 157 -12.53 2.91 36.93
C THR A 157 -13.82 2.27 37.44
N LEU A 158 -13.71 1.37 38.42
CA LEU A 158 -14.87 0.72 39.04
C LEU A 158 -15.10 1.30 40.44
N ASP A 159 -16.36 1.40 40.85
CA ASP A 159 -16.72 1.70 42.21
C ASP A 159 -16.61 0.46 43.12
N GLY A 160 -16.86 0.61 44.41
CA GLY A 160 -16.83 -0.51 45.38
C GLY A 160 -17.88 -1.60 45.13
N GLN A 161 -18.79 -1.41 44.16
CA GLN A 161 -19.84 -2.35 43.77
C GLN A 161 -19.59 -2.89 42.33
N HIS A 162 -18.40 -2.62 41.77
CA HIS A 162 -17.97 -3.00 40.40
C HIS A 162 -18.77 -2.34 39.26
N ASN A 163 -19.42 -1.19 39.52
CA ASN A 163 -20.02 -0.41 38.44
C ASN A 163 -18.99 0.52 37.79
N PHE A 164 -19.13 0.80 36.49
CA PHE A 164 -18.30 1.77 35.79
C PHE A 164 -18.48 3.17 36.44
N LYS A 165 -17.36 3.82 36.75
CA LYS A 165 -17.34 5.12 37.42
C LYS A 165 -16.76 6.20 36.51
N ASP A 166 -15.46 6.31 36.42
CA ASP A 166 -14.79 7.40 35.72
C ASP A 166 -14.13 6.87 34.42
N PHE A 167 -14.33 7.61 33.32
CA PHE A 167 -13.63 7.37 32.07
C PHE A 167 -12.18 7.88 32.16
N CYS A 168 -11.21 7.06 31.82
CA CYS A 168 -9.80 7.36 31.89
C CYS A 168 -9.12 7.09 30.54
N TYR A 169 -8.21 7.98 30.15
CA TYR A 169 -7.32 7.81 29.01
C TYR A 169 -5.94 8.37 29.37
N GLU A 170 -4.90 7.54 29.26
CA GLU A 170 -3.53 7.86 29.70
C GLU A 170 -2.54 7.99 28.53
N GLY A 171 -3.00 8.16 27.28
CA GLY A 171 -2.13 8.23 26.10
C GLY A 171 -1.02 9.29 26.16
N ASN A 172 -1.23 10.37 26.93
CA ASN A 172 -0.25 11.45 27.13
C ASN A 172 0.72 11.22 28.31
N GLN A 173 0.62 10.07 29.00
CA GLN A 173 1.44 9.75 30.19
C GLN A 173 2.56 8.75 29.88
N TYR A 174 2.64 8.28 28.61
CA TYR A 174 3.71 7.40 28.17
C TYR A 174 5.03 8.17 28.03
N PRO A 175 6.19 7.49 28.15
CA PRO A 175 7.49 8.12 27.95
C PRO A 175 7.60 8.76 26.55
N ASP A 176 8.29 9.90 26.46
CA ASP A 176 8.44 10.68 25.22
C ASP A 176 9.05 9.89 24.03
N TYR A 177 9.80 8.82 24.31
CA TYR A 177 10.39 7.96 23.28
C TYR A 177 9.41 6.95 22.69
N VAL A 178 8.19 6.82 23.25
CA VAL A 178 7.16 5.91 22.76
C VAL A 178 6.25 6.67 21.79
N PRO A 179 6.23 6.32 20.49
CA PRO A 179 5.37 6.97 19.52
C PRO A 179 3.92 6.51 19.70
N VAL A 180 3.19 7.18 20.57
CA VAL A 180 1.78 6.87 20.86
C VAL A 180 0.89 7.32 19.70
N THR A 181 0.07 6.40 19.20
CA THR A 181 -1.03 6.69 18.27
C THR A 181 -2.34 6.78 19.05
N ASP A 182 -3.14 7.82 18.81
CA ASP A 182 -4.45 7.95 19.44
C ASP A 182 -5.38 6.81 18.98
N TYR A 183 -6.08 6.17 19.90
CA TYR A 183 -7.00 5.07 19.61
C TYR A 183 -8.11 5.44 18.62
N ARG A 184 -8.44 6.73 18.48
CA ARG A 184 -9.43 7.25 17.51
C ARG A 184 -8.88 7.33 16.09
N GLU A 185 -7.56 7.34 15.93
CA GLU A 185 -6.86 7.44 14.66
C GLU A 185 -6.41 6.08 14.13
N TYR A 186 -6.40 5.03 14.98
CA TYR A 186 -6.02 3.68 14.60
C TYR A 186 -7.25 2.81 14.35
N ASP A 187 -7.56 2.55 13.08
CA ASP A 187 -8.67 1.69 12.68
C ASP A 187 -8.20 0.24 12.45
N LEU A 188 -8.53 -0.65 13.38
CA LEU A 188 -8.22 -2.09 13.29
C LEU A 188 -8.69 -2.75 11.99
N LYS A 189 -9.81 -2.26 11.41
CA LYS A 189 -10.36 -2.80 10.14
C LYS A 189 -9.57 -2.36 8.91
N LEU A 190 -8.87 -1.24 8.98
CA LEU A 190 -7.98 -0.77 7.90
C LEU A 190 -6.56 -1.30 8.06
N HIS A 191 -6.12 -1.45 9.32
CA HIS A 191 -4.77 -1.89 9.61
C HIS A 191 -4.58 -3.40 9.46
N HIS A 192 -5.54 -4.22 9.93
CA HIS A 192 -5.45 -5.68 9.93
C HIS A 192 -4.12 -6.18 10.54
N PRO A 193 -3.81 -5.81 11.81
CA PRO A 193 -2.52 -6.17 12.41
C PRO A 193 -2.34 -7.70 12.47
N ASP A 194 -1.08 -8.15 12.28
CA ASP A 194 -0.73 -9.57 12.40
C ASP A 194 -0.75 -10.04 13.85
N VAL A 195 -0.41 -9.14 14.78
CA VAL A 195 -0.35 -9.43 16.21
C VAL A 195 -0.92 -8.29 17.02
N ILE A 196 -1.75 -8.63 18.01
CA ILE A 196 -2.31 -7.69 18.98
C ILE A 196 -1.84 -8.08 20.38
N TYR A 197 -1.16 -7.15 21.06
CA TYR A 197 -0.75 -7.29 22.46
C TYR A 197 -1.69 -6.50 23.36
N VAL A 198 -2.26 -7.16 24.36
CA VAL A 198 -3.14 -6.57 25.38
C VAL A 198 -2.61 -6.88 26.77
N HIS A 199 -2.83 -5.97 27.75
CA HIS A 199 -2.40 -6.20 29.12
C HIS A 199 -3.25 -7.23 29.85
N ASN A 200 -4.59 -7.11 29.69
CA ASN A 200 -5.52 -7.95 30.41
C ASN A 200 -6.73 -8.27 29.50
N PRO A 201 -6.84 -9.51 29.01
CA PRO A 201 -7.94 -9.89 28.14
C PRO A 201 -9.28 -10.13 28.86
N TYR A 202 -9.32 -9.96 30.19
CA TYR A 202 -10.47 -10.30 31.03
C TYR A 202 -11.10 -9.10 31.74
N ASP A 203 -10.64 -7.89 31.50
CA ASP A 203 -11.23 -6.66 32.09
C ASP A 203 -12.23 -6.00 31.14
#